data_a7db12c4fd5374549db8468efb178f00
#
_entry.id   a7db12c4fd5374549db8468efb178f00
#
_cell.length_a   1.000
_cell.length_b   1.000
_cell.length_c   1.000
_cell.angle_alpha   90.00
_cell.angle_beta   90.00
_cell.angle_gamma   90.00
#
_symmetry.space_group_name_H-M   'P 1'
#
loop_
_entity.id
_entity.type
_entity.pdbx_description
1 polymer ?
#
loop_
_entity_poly.entity_id
_entity_poly.type
_entity_poly.pdbx_seq_one_letter_code
_entity_poly.pdbx_strand_id
1 'polypeptide(L)'
;MEENKDFGRFIDDNHLVFQVRQNTPMIHFQSYQEGAFLRATELKPKFDKFLDSKKDKYKDIINDDFILKKNENDQNKSSSFNYKVRIKVKDSDLYKTDIEKENGVDKYNNIKFTSFPQFFGNIGNDKEKEKNDRFRFVYCKKPFEIEFFSYNKKLLEFIKNNFAEFLFQTNFGTRQSKGFGSFYIDGEDFSLTENYKNIHYASFFDVELNKNYDKNNGIYYDNWKKIFDNIDLLYKTFRSGINHNIYFKSLMYHYAADKNYSWEKKLIKKEFKELSSQSNNKKNVSCITDKDESNTKDILKYKLYRDMLGLSVEQTWNNYKVLKENSVKKEDEKIERFMSPIMFKPILLNDENKNINKCRVYIILNDIDKKIFEQKFSISSAKLSKNSTIQIKTKSGKDKIDIYTPSPKDFNLNDFFDFCLKFIDEKLKQNEKSKKNDFDLENKECRKIVNIYKDLIKNKME
;
A
#
# COMPACT_ATOMS: atom_id res chain seq x y z
N MET A 1 18.69 1.58 33.98
CA MET A 1 19.33 0.95 32.82
C MET A 1 18.26 0.05 32.19
N GLU A 2 17.59 0.55 31.16
CA GLU A 2 16.60 -0.22 30.44
C GLU A 2 17.35 -1.30 29.63
N GLU A 3 17.02 -2.57 29.87
CA GLU A 3 17.50 -3.68 29.08
C GLU A 3 17.09 -3.49 27.64
N ASN A 4 18.03 -3.09 26.79
CA ASN A 4 17.87 -3.19 25.34
C ASN A 4 17.59 -4.66 25.02
N LYS A 5 16.35 -5.03 24.75
CA LYS A 5 16.00 -6.37 24.28
C LYS A 5 16.80 -6.66 23.02
N ASP A 6 17.61 -7.66 23.12
CA ASP A 6 18.63 -8.05 22.15
C ASP A 6 17.96 -8.83 20.99
N PHE A 7 17.58 -8.14 19.92
CA PHE A 7 16.80 -8.69 18.82
C PHE A 7 17.53 -9.68 17.93
N GLY A 8 18.85 -9.58 17.86
CA GLY A 8 19.70 -10.47 17.08
C GLY A 8 20.71 -11.17 17.97
N ARG A 9 20.94 -12.44 17.72
CA ARG A 9 21.92 -13.25 18.45
C ARG A 9 23.16 -13.46 17.62
N PHE A 10 24.32 -13.07 18.14
CA PHE A 10 25.59 -13.50 17.60
C PHE A 10 25.81 -14.98 17.93
N ILE A 11 26.07 -15.80 16.90
CA ILE A 11 26.50 -17.19 17.07
C ILE A 11 28.00 -17.21 17.34
N ASP A 12 28.73 -16.40 16.60
CA ASP A 12 30.18 -16.12 16.74
C ASP A 12 30.46 -14.69 16.26
N ASP A 13 31.75 -14.32 16.16
CA ASP A 13 32.15 -12.97 15.74
C ASP A 13 31.76 -12.60 14.30
N ASN A 14 31.44 -13.58 13.46
CA ASN A 14 31.15 -13.40 12.04
C ASN A 14 29.68 -13.67 11.64
N HIS A 15 28.89 -14.23 12.57
CA HIS A 15 27.51 -14.64 12.26
C HIS A 15 26.52 -14.02 13.24
N LEU A 16 25.54 -13.30 12.67
CA LEU A 16 24.40 -12.69 13.37
C LEU A 16 23.11 -13.31 12.86
N VAL A 17 22.24 -13.78 13.75
CA VAL A 17 20.99 -14.47 13.41
C VAL A 17 19.78 -13.76 14.02
N PHE A 18 18.72 -13.61 13.22
CA PHE A 18 17.41 -13.15 13.67
C PHE A 18 16.38 -14.25 13.46
N GLN A 19 15.48 -14.40 14.42
CA GLN A 19 14.23 -15.14 14.25
C GLN A 19 13.19 -14.19 13.69
N VAL A 20 12.58 -14.52 12.54
CA VAL A 20 11.64 -13.66 11.83
C VAL A 20 10.32 -14.40 11.64
N ARG A 21 9.22 -13.72 11.92
CA ARG A 21 7.85 -14.21 11.67
C ARG A 21 7.24 -13.49 10.47
N GLN A 22 6.50 -14.25 9.67
CA GLN A 22 5.64 -13.68 8.63
C GLN A 22 4.27 -13.34 9.21
N ASN A 23 3.82 -12.10 9.03
CA ASN A 23 2.53 -11.61 9.54
C ASN A 23 1.40 -11.75 8.52
N THR A 24 1.70 -11.52 7.24
CA THR A 24 0.73 -11.63 6.14
C THR A 24 1.33 -12.39 4.96
N PRO A 25 0.49 -13.06 4.15
CA PRO A 25 0.97 -13.84 3.03
C PRO A 25 1.69 -12.95 2.02
N MET A 26 2.69 -13.51 1.37
CA MET A 26 3.42 -12.89 0.29
C MET A 26 2.91 -13.41 -1.05
N ILE A 27 2.81 -12.53 -2.04
CA ILE A 27 2.64 -12.88 -3.45
C ILE A 27 3.98 -12.65 -4.12
N HIS A 28 4.69 -13.74 -4.39
CA HIS A 28 5.98 -13.63 -5.07
C HIS A 28 5.77 -13.32 -6.56
N PHE A 29 6.61 -12.49 -7.16
CA PHE A 29 6.52 -12.14 -8.58
C PHE A 29 6.76 -13.34 -9.52
N GLN A 30 7.43 -14.38 -9.01
CA GLN A 30 7.59 -15.69 -9.65
C GLN A 30 6.72 -16.74 -8.96
N SER A 31 5.48 -16.42 -8.65
CA SER A 31 4.55 -17.29 -7.90
C SER A 31 4.24 -18.62 -8.61
N TYR A 32 4.51 -18.73 -9.91
CA TYR A 32 4.44 -19.96 -10.67
C TYR A 32 5.55 -20.96 -10.32
N GLN A 33 6.65 -20.50 -9.69
CA GLN A 33 7.73 -21.39 -9.27
C GLN A 33 7.39 -22.00 -7.90
N GLU A 34 7.54 -23.31 -7.80
CA GLU A 34 7.42 -23.99 -6.52
C GLU A 34 8.51 -23.53 -5.56
N GLY A 35 8.13 -23.30 -4.31
CA GLY A 35 9.08 -22.84 -3.28
C GLY A 35 9.46 -21.35 -3.31
N ALA A 36 8.84 -20.56 -4.18
CA ALA A 36 9.10 -19.10 -4.19
C ALA A 36 8.68 -18.46 -2.86
N PHE A 37 9.66 -18.11 -2.05
CA PHE A 37 9.53 -17.43 -0.76
C PHE A 37 10.47 -16.22 -0.72
N LEU A 38 10.61 -15.56 0.42
CA LEU A 38 11.55 -14.47 0.61
C LEU A 38 12.97 -14.91 0.21
N ARG A 39 13.61 -14.16 -0.67
CA ARG A 39 14.96 -14.45 -1.17
C ARG A 39 15.96 -13.43 -0.66
N ALA A 40 17.19 -13.90 -0.38
CA ALA A 40 18.31 -13.01 -0.02
C ALA A 40 18.57 -11.94 -1.09
N THR A 41 18.35 -12.29 -2.38
CA THR A 41 18.48 -11.37 -3.53
C THR A 41 17.39 -10.28 -3.58
N GLU A 42 16.27 -10.46 -2.88
CA GLU A 42 15.26 -9.41 -2.70
C GLU A 42 15.52 -8.60 -1.43
N LEU A 43 15.90 -9.26 -0.34
CA LEU A 43 16.12 -8.63 0.95
C LEU A 43 17.34 -7.73 0.94
N LYS A 44 18.51 -8.26 0.49
CA LYS A 44 19.80 -7.54 0.59
C LYS A 44 19.78 -6.19 -0.13
N PRO A 45 19.34 -6.04 -1.40
CA PRO A 45 19.36 -4.74 -2.07
C PRO A 45 18.46 -3.68 -1.37
N LYS A 46 17.32 -4.11 -0.83
CA LYS A 46 16.43 -3.22 -0.09
C LYS A 46 17.07 -2.79 1.23
N PHE A 47 17.72 -3.72 1.91
CA PHE A 47 18.39 -3.45 3.17
C PHE A 47 19.64 -2.60 2.97
N ASP A 48 20.43 -2.86 1.91
CA ASP A 48 21.57 -2.02 1.54
C ASP A 48 21.12 -0.57 1.30
N LYS A 49 20.01 -0.36 0.57
CA LYS A 49 19.43 0.97 0.35
C LYS A 49 19.00 1.64 1.65
N PHE A 50 18.41 0.88 2.57
CA PHE A 50 18.01 1.37 3.88
C PHE A 50 19.23 1.76 4.73
N LEU A 51 20.26 0.91 4.81
CA LEU A 51 21.51 1.21 5.53
C LEU A 51 22.22 2.42 4.93
N ASP A 52 22.19 2.56 3.60
CA ASP A 52 22.77 3.70 2.89
C ASP A 52 22.08 5.03 3.27
N SER A 53 20.76 5.00 3.47
CA SER A 53 20.01 6.18 3.94
C SER A 53 20.36 6.59 5.39
N LYS A 54 20.95 5.69 6.17
CA LYS A 54 21.38 5.94 7.54
C LYS A 54 22.83 6.39 7.66
N LYS A 55 23.61 6.40 6.56
CA LYS A 55 25.05 6.71 6.59
C LYS A 55 25.41 8.00 7.31
N ASP A 56 24.66 9.07 7.05
CA ASP A 56 24.96 10.38 7.60
C ASP A 56 24.85 10.43 9.13
N LYS A 57 23.97 9.59 9.71
CA LYS A 57 23.81 9.45 11.16
C LYS A 57 24.93 8.64 11.82
N TYR A 58 25.64 7.80 11.05
CA TYR A 58 26.62 6.85 11.54
C TYR A 58 28.01 7.02 10.89
N LYS A 59 28.36 8.23 10.43
CA LYS A 59 29.64 8.54 9.75
C LYS A 59 30.86 8.11 10.55
N ASP A 60 30.80 8.19 11.88
CA ASP A 60 31.91 7.84 12.75
C ASP A 60 32.10 6.31 12.89
N ILE A 61 31.12 5.53 12.48
CA ILE A 61 31.11 4.06 12.62
C ILE A 61 31.33 3.40 11.25
N ILE A 62 30.79 3.99 10.18
CA ILE A 62 30.86 3.46 8.82
C ILE A 62 32.17 3.91 8.18
N ASN A 63 33.09 2.97 8.00
CA ASN A 63 34.32 3.17 7.23
C ASN A 63 34.22 2.48 5.85
N ASP A 64 35.20 2.72 5.00
CA ASP A 64 35.25 2.17 3.64
C ASP A 64 35.24 0.64 3.60
N ASP A 65 35.67 -0.04 4.66
CA ASP A 65 35.67 -1.51 4.77
C ASP A 65 34.24 -2.11 4.83
N PHE A 66 33.22 -1.29 5.15
CA PHE A 66 31.83 -1.73 5.17
C PHE A 66 31.22 -1.83 3.77
N ILE A 67 31.84 -1.20 2.78
CA ILE A 67 31.27 -1.00 1.46
C ILE A 67 32.07 -1.78 0.41
N LEU A 68 31.42 -2.76 -0.24
CA LEU A 68 31.99 -3.51 -1.35
C LEU A 68 32.14 -2.70 -2.63
N LYS A 69 31.22 -1.76 -2.86
CA LYS A 69 31.16 -0.98 -4.08
C LYS A 69 30.56 0.40 -3.78
N LYS A 70 31.39 1.43 -3.90
CA LYS A 70 30.91 2.82 -3.96
C LYS A 70 30.41 3.09 -5.38
N ASN A 71 29.18 3.53 -5.52
CA ASN A 71 28.67 4.04 -6.78
C ASN A 71 28.96 5.54 -6.86
N GLU A 72 30.17 5.91 -7.21
CA GLU A 72 30.60 7.32 -7.27
C GLU A 72 29.95 8.11 -8.43
N ASN A 73 29.49 7.42 -9.47
CA ASN A 73 29.00 8.04 -10.71
C ASN A 73 27.48 8.01 -10.91
N ASP A 74 26.70 7.45 -9.99
CA ASP A 74 25.24 7.35 -10.17
C ASP A 74 24.53 7.65 -8.84
N GLN A 75 24.05 8.87 -8.70
CA GLN A 75 23.31 9.33 -7.50
C GLN A 75 22.04 8.50 -7.20
N ASN A 76 21.62 7.64 -8.12
CA ASN A 76 20.44 6.79 -7.98
C ASN A 76 20.76 5.36 -7.51
N LYS A 77 22.04 4.97 -7.39
CA LYS A 77 22.44 3.63 -6.95
C LYS A 77 22.96 3.66 -5.52
N SER A 78 22.32 2.89 -4.64
CA SER A 78 22.78 2.69 -3.27
C SER A 78 24.11 1.92 -3.25
N SER A 79 24.90 2.16 -2.20
CA SER A 79 26.12 1.40 -1.95
C SER A 79 25.77 -0.06 -1.62
N SER A 80 26.66 -0.99 -1.96
CA SER A 80 26.54 -2.40 -1.56
C SER A 80 27.43 -2.68 -0.35
N PHE A 81 26.83 -3.15 0.74
CA PHE A 81 27.57 -3.45 1.98
C PHE A 81 28.20 -4.84 1.97
N ASN A 82 29.34 -4.99 2.70
CA ASN A 82 30.17 -6.19 2.71
C ASN A 82 29.66 -7.23 3.73
N TYR A 83 28.48 -7.77 3.44
CA TYR A 83 27.91 -8.91 4.19
C TYR A 83 27.17 -9.86 3.25
N LYS A 84 26.98 -11.10 3.68
CA LYS A 84 26.14 -12.11 3.03
C LYS A 84 24.88 -12.34 3.84
N VAL A 85 23.79 -12.70 3.15
CA VAL A 85 22.52 -13.06 3.80
C VAL A 85 22.15 -14.48 3.41
N ARG A 86 21.75 -15.27 4.40
CA ARG A 86 21.15 -16.58 4.22
C ARG A 86 19.79 -16.62 4.90
N ILE A 87 18.78 -17.12 4.21
CA ILE A 87 17.43 -17.33 4.75
C ILE A 87 17.23 -18.84 4.87
N LYS A 88 16.95 -19.30 6.10
CA LYS A 88 16.75 -20.72 6.41
C LYS A 88 15.28 -20.96 6.76
N VAL A 89 14.57 -21.59 5.85
CA VAL A 89 13.16 -21.96 6.01
C VAL A 89 12.99 -23.43 5.62
N LYS A 90 12.15 -24.16 6.35
CA LYS A 90 11.80 -25.54 6.00
C LYS A 90 10.57 -25.53 5.10
N ASP A 91 10.59 -26.28 4.01
CA ASP A 91 9.44 -26.40 3.09
C ASP A 91 8.17 -26.89 3.79
N SER A 92 8.31 -27.75 4.81
CA SER A 92 7.19 -28.22 5.64
C SER A 92 6.47 -27.10 6.41
N ASP A 93 7.15 -26.01 6.67
CA ASP A 93 6.60 -24.85 7.38
C ASP A 93 5.95 -23.83 6.43
N LEU A 94 6.13 -24.01 5.10
CA LEU A 94 5.49 -23.17 4.09
C LEU A 94 4.08 -23.66 3.77
N TYR A 95 3.14 -22.75 3.93
CA TYR A 95 1.76 -22.93 3.46
C TYR A 95 1.59 -22.17 2.14
N LYS A 96 1.15 -22.91 1.12
CA LYS A 96 0.87 -22.37 -0.22
C LYS A 96 -0.59 -22.59 -0.52
N THR A 97 -1.30 -21.55 -0.90
CA THR A 97 -2.69 -21.64 -1.32
C THR A 97 -2.85 -20.96 -2.67
N ASP A 98 -3.53 -21.66 -3.58
CA ASP A 98 -3.92 -21.08 -4.84
C ASP A 98 -4.95 -19.98 -4.56
N ILE A 99 -4.89 -18.93 -5.34
CA ILE A 99 -5.90 -17.90 -5.30
C ILE A 99 -7.08 -18.46 -6.08
N GLU A 100 -8.19 -18.65 -5.39
CA GLU A 100 -9.39 -19.22 -6.01
C GLU A 100 -9.86 -18.35 -7.18
N LYS A 101 -10.09 -18.98 -8.32
CA LYS A 101 -10.72 -18.36 -9.49
C LYS A 101 -12.24 -18.60 -9.41
N GLU A 102 -13.04 -17.56 -9.59
CA GLU A 102 -14.44 -17.76 -9.92
C GLU A 102 -14.52 -18.50 -11.26
N ASN A 103 -15.27 -19.59 -11.29
CA ASN A 103 -15.69 -20.20 -12.54
C ASN A 103 -16.58 -19.19 -13.27
N GLY A 104 -16.00 -18.40 -14.14
CA GLY A 104 -16.72 -17.41 -14.93
C GLY A 104 -15.81 -16.35 -15.50
N VAL A 105 -16.31 -15.72 -16.52
CA VAL A 105 -15.68 -14.57 -17.16
C VAL A 105 -16.52 -13.34 -16.90
N ASP A 106 -15.90 -12.16 -16.85
CA ASP A 106 -16.63 -10.92 -16.82
C ASP A 106 -17.31 -10.65 -18.17
N LYS A 107 -18.08 -9.56 -18.27
CA LYS A 107 -18.75 -9.16 -19.53
C LYS A 107 -17.80 -8.90 -20.70
N TYR A 108 -16.50 -8.88 -20.47
CA TYR A 108 -15.43 -8.71 -21.46
C TYR A 108 -14.60 -9.96 -21.70
N ASN A 109 -15.06 -11.13 -21.21
CA ASN A 109 -14.38 -12.42 -21.34
C ASN A 109 -13.08 -12.57 -20.53
N ASN A 110 -12.85 -11.73 -19.51
CA ASN A 110 -11.73 -11.89 -18.59
C ASN A 110 -12.10 -12.83 -17.45
N ILE A 111 -11.15 -13.67 -17.03
CA ILE A 111 -11.33 -14.56 -15.87
C ILE A 111 -11.54 -13.71 -14.62
N LYS A 112 -12.63 -13.97 -13.90
CA LYS A 112 -12.89 -13.36 -12.60
C LYS A 112 -12.12 -14.11 -11.51
N PHE A 113 -11.52 -13.33 -10.60
CA PHE A 113 -10.91 -13.85 -9.38
C PHE A 113 -11.83 -13.55 -8.19
N THR A 114 -12.26 -14.57 -7.44
CA THR A 114 -13.24 -14.42 -6.36
C THR A 114 -12.66 -13.79 -5.10
N SER A 115 -11.40 -14.08 -4.77
CA SER A 115 -10.98 -13.87 -3.40
C SER A 115 -10.49 -12.47 -3.07
N PHE A 116 -9.75 -11.80 -3.94
CA PHE A 116 -9.19 -10.47 -3.69
C PHE A 116 -9.11 -9.64 -4.97
N PRO A 117 -10.23 -9.46 -5.71
CA PRO A 117 -10.21 -8.83 -7.04
C PRO A 117 -9.66 -7.41 -7.02
N GLN A 118 -9.91 -6.66 -5.94
CA GLN A 118 -9.40 -5.32 -5.75
C GLN A 118 -7.89 -5.27 -5.52
N PHE A 119 -7.27 -6.38 -5.12
CA PHE A 119 -5.83 -6.47 -4.90
C PHE A 119 -5.06 -6.94 -6.12
N PHE A 120 -5.72 -7.48 -7.11
CA PHE A 120 -5.15 -8.01 -8.36
C PHE A 120 -5.35 -7.08 -9.57
N GLY A 121 -5.21 -5.77 -9.45
CA GLY A 121 -5.21 -4.92 -10.64
C GLY A 121 -4.04 -5.27 -11.58
N ASN A 122 -4.31 -5.36 -12.88
CA ASN A 122 -3.34 -5.48 -13.96
C ASN A 122 -2.28 -6.58 -13.80
N ILE A 123 -2.74 -7.82 -13.79
CA ILE A 123 -1.88 -8.98 -13.98
C ILE A 123 -1.77 -9.17 -15.50
N GLY A 124 -0.69 -8.67 -16.11
CA GLY A 124 -0.26 -8.94 -17.47
C GLY A 124 -1.31 -8.92 -18.60
N ASN A 125 -0.85 -8.95 -19.84
CA ASN A 125 -1.69 -9.12 -21.01
C ASN A 125 -2.29 -10.54 -21.08
N ASP A 126 -3.47 -10.68 -21.68
CA ASP A 126 -4.29 -11.89 -21.68
C ASP A 126 -3.57 -13.16 -22.16
N LYS A 127 -2.53 -13.03 -23.01
CA LYS A 127 -1.71 -14.16 -23.48
C LYS A 127 -0.75 -14.73 -22.43
N GLU A 128 -0.35 -13.93 -21.41
CA GLU A 128 0.44 -14.42 -20.30
C GLU A 128 -0.46 -15.01 -19.18
N LYS A 129 -1.75 -14.64 -19.16
CA LYS A 129 -2.72 -15.15 -18.18
C LYS A 129 -2.98 -16.64 -18.33
N GLU A 130 -2.97 -17.18 -19.56
CA GLU A 130 -3.15 -18.62 -19.79
C GLU A 130 -1.97 -19.47 -19.29
N LYS A 131 -0.76 -18.89 -19.27
CA LYS A 131 0.45 -19.56 -18.75
C LYS A 131 0.61 -19.41 -17.24
N ASN A 132 0.04 -18.37 -16.63
CA ASN A 132 0.22 -18.03 -15.21
C ASN A 132 -1.01 -18.41 -14.36
N ASP A 133 -1.53 -19.59 -14.55
CA ASP A 133 -2.76 -20.09 -13.94
C ASP A 133 -2.72 -20.25 -12.40
N ARG A 134 -1.57 -19.94 -11.76
CA ARG A 134 -1.37 -20.25 -10.33
C ARG A 134 -0.69 -19.11 -9.58
N PHE A 135 -1.42 -18.00 -9.37
CA PHE A 135 -1.01 -17.09 -8.31
C PHE A 135 -1.22 -17.77 -6.97
N ARG A 136 -0.14 -17.82 -6.19
CA ARG A 136 -0.17 -18.45 -4.88
C ARG A 136 0.17 -17.43 -3.81
N PHE A 137 -0.56 -17.51 -2.73
CA PHE A 137 -0.12 -16.95 -1.46
C PHE A 137 0.89 -17.92 -0.84
N VAL A 138 2.01 -17.37 -0.40
CA VAL A 138 3.01 -18.13 0.35
C VAL A 138 3.10 -17.57 1.76
N TYR A 139 2.96 -18.43 2.75
CA TYR A 139 2.99 -18.08 4.16
C TYR A 139 3.81 -19.07 4.95
N CYS A 140 4.77 -18.57 5.75
CA CYS A 140 5.55 -19.39 6.67
C CYS A 140 4.82 -19.46 8.02
N LYS A 141 4.42 -20.68 8.41
CA LYS A 141 3.61 -20.93 9.63
C LYS A 141 4.41 -20.71 10.90
N LYS A 142 5.73 -20.93 10.84
CA LYS A 142 6.64 -20.81 11.99
C LYS A 142 7.67 -19.73 11.76
N PRO A 143 8.25 -19.19 12.81
CA PRO A 143 9.42 -18.34 12.69
C PRO A 143 10.55 -19.06 11.95
N PHE A 144 11.31 -18.31 11.18
CA PHE A 144 12.45 -18.80 10.40
C PHE A 144 13.66 -17.90 10.61
N GLU A 145 14.85 -18.41 10.25
CA GLU A 145 16.10 -17.71 10.49
C GLU A 145 16.53 -16.86 9.30
N ILE A 146 16.96 -15.64 9.59
CA ILE A 146 17.76 -14.82 8.68
C ILE A 146 19.14 -14.62 9.30
N GLU A 147 20.15 -15.16 8.63
CA GLU A 147 21.54 -15.11 9.04
C GLU A 147 22.30 -14.09 8.21
N PHE A 148 23.05 -13.24 8.90
CA PHE A 148 24.00 -12.30 8.32
C PHE A 148 25.42 -12.78 8.63
N PHE A 149 26.27 -12.78 7.60
CA PHE A 149 27.67 -13.12 7.72
C PHE A 149 28.57 -11.96 7.24
N SER A 150 29.52 -11.58 8.05
CA SER A 150 30.57 -10.62 7.67
C SER A 150 31.82 -10.87 8.50
N TYR A 151 33.00 -10.63 7.92
CA TYR A 151 34.25 -10.58 8.67
C TYR A 151 34.42 -9.30 9.50
N ASN A 152 33.52 -8.32 9.30
CA ASN A 152 33.56 -7.07 10.05
C ASN A 152 32.46 -7.06 11.13
N LYS A 153 32.86 -7.26 12.38
CA LYS A 153 31.97 -7.31 13.55
C LYS A 153 31.17 -5.99 13.72
N LYS A 154 31.82 -4.83 13.49
CA LYS A 154 31.14 -3.52 13.60
C LYS A 154 30.03 -3.37 12.57
N LEU A 155 30.20 -3.92 11.37
CA LEU A 155 29.14 -3.96 10.36
C LEU A 155 27.97 -4.84 10.83
N LEU A 156 28.23 -6.00 11.46
CA LEU A 156 27.18 -6.84 12.02
C LEU A 156 26.45 -6.15 13.19
N GLU A 157 27.15 -5.39 14.02
CA GLU A 157 26.52 -4.57 15.06
C GLU A 157 25.64 -3.47 14.47
N PHE A 158 26.10 -2.83 13.39
CA PHE A 158 25.29 -1.85 12.65
C PHE A 158 24.04 -2.49 12.03
N ILE A 159 24.16 -3.69 11.45
CA ILE A 159 23.03 -4.48 10.96
C ILE A 159 22.07 -4.80 12.11
N LYS A 160 22.58 -5.26 13.24
CA LYS A 160 21.79 -5.63 14.41
C LYS A 160 20.89 -4.49 14.88
N ASN A 161 21.45 -3.29 14.97
CA ASN A 161 20.75 -2.11 15.46
C ASN A 161 19.72 -1.53 14.46
N ASN A 162 19.77 -1.94 13.19
CA ASN A 162 18.94 -1.35 12.14
C ASN A 162 17.96 -2.33 11.48
N PHE A 163 18.10 -3.64 11.69
CA PHE A 163 17.32 -4.63 10.97
C PHE A 163 15.85 -4.66 11.37
N ALA A 164 15.54 -4.45 12.65
CA ALA A 164 14.15 -4.37 13.14
C ALA A 164 13.41 -3.18 12.51
N GLU A 165 14.02 -2.00 12.50
CA GLU A 165 13.45 -0.80 11.85
C GLU A 165 13.25 -1.02 10.35
N PHE A 166 14.22 -1.63 9.67
CA PHE A 166 14.10 -1.97 8.25
C PHE A 166 12.92 -2.90 7.98
N LEU A 167 12.78 -3.98 8.75
CA LEU A 167 11.65 -4.90 8.60
C LEU A 167 10.31 -4.21 8.85
N PHE A 168 10.25 -3.29 9.81
CA PHE A 168 9.04 -2.52 10.08
C PHE A 168 8.66 -1.63 8.89
N GLN A 169 9.62 -0.96 8.29
CA GLN A 169 9.41 -0.04 7.15
C GLN A 169 9.34 -0.75 5.79
N THR A 170 9.35 -2.10 5.75
CA THR A 170 9.43 -2.83 4.48
C THR A 170 8.50 -4.02 4.47
N ASN A 171 7.79 -4.19 3.35
CA ASN A 171 7.11 -5.42 2.99
C ASN A 171 7.79 -6.03 1.74
N PHE A 172 7.52 -7.32 1.46
CA PHE A 172 8.17 -8.06 0.38
C PHE A 172 7.16 -8.66 -0.59
N GLY A 173 7.64 -9.00 -1.80
CA GLY A 173 6.81 -9.52 -2.88
C GLY A 173 6.04 -8.43 -3.63
N THR A 174 4.92 -8.79 -4.24
CA THR A 174 4.04 -7.82 -4.91
C THR A 174 3.08 -7.16 -3.91
N ARG A 175 2.53 -5.99 -4.25
CA ARG A 175 1.54 -5.24 -3.44
C ARG A 175 1.96 -4.90 -2.02
N GLN A 176 3.22 -4.60 -1.85
CA GLN A 176 3.85 -4.25 -0.58
C GLN A 176 3.12 -3.10 0.14
N SER A 177 2.75 -2.04 -0.60
CA SER A 177 2.00 -0.91 -0.01
C SER A 177 0.61 -1.28 0.51
N LYS A 178 0.09 -2.46 0.16
CA LYS A 178 -1.22 -2.97 0.61
C LYS A 178 -1.13 -3.97 1.76
N GLY A 179 0.05 -4.11 2.37
CA GLY A 179 0.25 -4.96 3.53
C GLY A 179 0.56 -6.42 3.24
N PHE A 180 0.75 -6.81 1.95
CA PHE A 180 1.22 -8.15 1.61
C PHE A 180 2.70 -8.31 1.91
N GLY A 181 3.10 -9.52 2.35
CA GLY A 181 4.50 -9.86 2.63
C GLY A 181 5.08 -9.07 3.80
N SER A 182 4.32 -8.87 4.85
CA SER A 182 4.79 -8.29 6.09
C SER A 182 5.54 -9.32 6.91
N PHE A 183 6.78 -9.00 7.27
CA PHE A 183 7.65 -9.78 8.14
C PHE A 183 8.12 -8.93 9.31
N TYR A 184 8.36 -9.57 10.45
CA TYR A 184 8.94 -8.89 11.60
C TYR A 184 9.71 -9.86 12.50
N ILE A 185 10.50 -9.31 13.45
CA ILE A 185 11.23 -10.10 14.44
C ILE A 185 10.25 -10.90 15.30
N ASP A 186 10.53 -12.21 15.52
CA ASP A 186 9.68 -13.05 16.36
C ASP A 186 9.95 -12.79 17.85
N GLY A 187 8.92 -12.97 18.67
CA GLY A 187 9.01 -12.85 20.13
C GLY A 187 8.91 -11.43 20.67
N GLU A 188 8.66 -10.44 19.82
CA GLU A 188 8.47 -9.08 20.28
C GLU A 188 7.02 -8.76 20.62
N ASP A 189 6.85 -8.18 21.76
CA ASP A 189 5.58 -7.60 22.17
C ASP A 189 5.48 -6.15 21.65
N PHE A 190 4.71 -5.97 20.56
CA PHE A 190 4.42 -4.65 20.00
C PHE A 190 3.49 -3.81 20.87
N SER A 191 2.99 -4.34 21.98
CA SER A 191 2.22 -3.57 22.94
C SER A 191 3.08 -2.51 23.64
N LEU A 192 4.39 -2.68 23.60
CA LEU A 192 5.35 -1.78 24.25
C LEU A 192 5.91 -0.77 23.24
N THR A 193 5.12 0.24 22.92
CA THR A 193 5.50 1.39 22.08
C THR A 193 6.74 2.15 22.58
N GLU A 194 7.18 1.93 23.79
CA GLU A 194 8.33 2.62 24.41
C GLU A 194 9.69 2.18 23.85
N ASN A 195 9.80 0.95 23.32
CA ASN A 195 11.07 0.42 22.82
C ASN A 195 11.40 0.85 21.38
N TYR A 196 10.46 1.54 20.68
CA TYR A 196 10.59 1.87 19.26
C TYR A 196 10.60 3.38 18.98
N LYS A 197 11.23 4.17 19.84
CA LYS A 197 11.36 5.65 19.66
C LYS A 197 11.91 6.07 18.30
N ASN A 198 12.49 5.16 17.54
CA ASN A 198 13.05 5.43 16.20
C ASN A 198 12.18 4.91 15.05
N ILE A 199 11.06 4.22 15.33
CA ILE A 199 10.19 3.69 14.28
C ILE A 199 9.10 4.72 13.99
N HIS A 200 9.16 5.31 12.81
CA HIS A 200 8.18 6.29 12.38
C HIS A 200 7.00 5.61 11.71
N TYR A 201 5.82 5.85 12.24
CA TYR A 201 4.51 5.57 11.61
C TYR A 201 3.58 6.75 11.85
N ALA A 202 2.57 6.93 11.01
CA ALA A 202 1.63 8.04 11.17
C ALA A 202 0.52 7.73 12.17
N SER A 203 0.00 6.50 12.12
CA SER A 203 -1.04 5.99 13.01
C SER A 203 -1.20 4.48 12.83
N PHE A 204 -2.11 3.85 13.59
CA PHE A 204 -2.50 2.45 13.41
C PHE A 204 -3.97 2.20 13.77
N PHE A 205 -4.49 1.09 13.27
CA PHE A 205 -5.78 0.53 13.67
C PHE A 205 -5.68 -0.97 13.90
N ASP A 206 -6.57 -1.50 14.71
CA ASP A 206 -6.57 -2.91 15.08
C ASP A 206 -7.68 -3.69 14.35
N VAL A 207 -7.39 -4.92 13.96
CA VAL A 207 -8.31 -5.86 13.33
C VAL A 207 -8.41 -7.09 14.20
N GLU A 208 -9.57 -7.33 14.79
CA GLU A 208 -9.85 -8.54 15.57
C GLU A 208 -9.85 -9.77 14.64
N LEU A 209 -9.13 -10.81 15.02
CA LEU A 209 -9.00 -12.06 14.28
C LEU A 209 -9.86 -13.16 14.91
N ASN A 210 -10.18 -14.18 14.12
CA ASN A 210 -10.87 -15.34 14.62
C ASN A 210 -9.95 -16.14 15.56
N LYS A 211 -10.43 -16.52 16.70
CA LYS A 211 -9.74 -17.42 17.65
C LYS A 211 -9.48 -18.76 16.94
N ASN A 212 -8.33 -19.37 17.10
CA ASN A 212 -7.85 -20.60 16.44
C ASN A 212 -7.05 -20.37 15.16
N TYR A 213 -6.21 -19.35 15.17
CA TYR A 213 -5.31 -19.03 14.06
C TYR A 213 -4.42 -20.23 13.64
N ASP A 214 -4.16 -21.19 14.54
CA ASP A 214 -3.16 -22.25 14.33
C ASP A 214 -3.72 -23.64 13.94
N LYS A 215 -5.04 -23.87 13.95
CA LYS A 215 -5.53 -25.26 13.87
C LYS A 215 -6.03 -25.74 12.52
N ASN A 216 -6.44 -24.84 11.63
CA ASN A 216 -6.96 -25.21 10.30
C ASN A 216 -6.53 -24.20 9.23
N ASN A 217 -6.07 -24.69 8.09
CA ASN A 217 -5.58 -23.84 6.97
C ASN A 217 -6.63 -22.84 6.47
N GLY A 218 -7.93 -23.12 6.57
CA GLY A 218 -9.01 -22.21 6.19
C GLY A 218 -9.09 -20.93 7.03
N ILE A 219 -8.68 -20.99 8.31
CA ILE A 219 -8.74 -19.85 9.24
C ILE A 219 -7.71 -18.77 8.85
N TYR A 220 -6.54 -19.17 8.33
CA TYR A 220 -5.57 -18.20 7.82
C TYR A 220 -6.16 -17.33 6.72
N TYR A 221 -6.82 -17.95 5.76
CA TYR A 221 -7.40 -17.27 4.62
C TYR A 221 -8.46 -16.24 5.03
N ASP A 222 -9.38 -16.62 5.92
CA ASP A 222 -10.44 -15.74 6.43
C ASP A 222 -9.87 -14.55 7.21
N ASN A 223 -8.84 -14.78 8.02
CA ASN A 223 -8.16 -13.73 8.76
C ASN A 223 -7.40 -12.78 7.82
N TRP A 224 -6.67 -13.31 6.82
CA TRP A 224 -6.03 -12.48 5.81
C TRP A 224 -7.04 -11.65 5.02
N LYS A 225 -8.14 -12.28 4.60
CA LYS A 225 -9.23 -11.58 3.93
C LYS A 225 -9.76 -10.43 4.78
N LYS A 226 -9.97 -10.67 6.06
CA LYS A 226 -10.44 -9.67 7.01
C LYS A 226 -9.46 -8.49 7.14
N ILE A 227 -8.15 -8.76 7.25
CA ILE A 227 -7.11 -7.74 7.31
C ILE A 227 -7.11 -6.90 6.02
N PHE A 228 -7.04 -7.57 4.86
CA PHE A 228 -6.94 -6.90 3.57
C PHE A 228 -8.22 -6.15 3.18
N ASP A 229 -9.39 -6.65 3.54
CA ASP A 229 -10.66 -5.95 3.32
C ASP A 229 -10.71 -4.63 4.11
N ASN A 230 -10.20 -4.59 5.34
CA ASN A 230 -10.12 -3.34 6.11
C ASN A 230 -9.10 -2.36 5.52
N ILE A 231 -7.93 -2.85 5.09
CA ILE A 231 -6.92 -2.03 4.40
C ILE A 231 -7.49 -1.44 3.10
N ASP A 232 -8.16 -2.26 2.29
CA ASP A 232 -8.75 -1.80 1.03
C ASP A 232 -9.85 -0.77 1.26
N LEU A 233 -10.72 -1.04 2.24
CA LEU A 233 -11.79 -0.13 2.64
C LEU A 233 -11.22 1.25 3.02
N LEU A 234 -10.23 1.27 3.91
CA LEU A 234 -9.56 2.51 4.32
C LEU A 234 -8.86 3.20 3.15
N TYR A 235 -8.11 2.47 2.33
CA TYR A 235 -7.40 3.06 1.19
C TYR A 235 -8.35 3.67 0.15
N LYS A 236 -9.51 3.05 -0.05
CA LYS A 236 -10.56 3.63 -0.92
C LYS A 236 -11.09 4.95 -0.38
N THR A 237 -11.26 5.08 0.95
CA THR A 237 -11.68 6.37 1.53
C THR A 237 -10.66 7.47 1.28
N PHE A 238 -9.38 7.18 1.33
CA PHE A 238 -8.34 8.16 0.99
C PHE A 238 -8.37 8.54 -0.48
N ARG A 239 -8.38 7.58 -1.41
CA ARG A 239 -8.01 7.79 -2.81
C ARG A 239 -9.18 7.98 -3.77
N SER A 240 -10.10 7.03 -3.82
CA SER A 240 -11.11 6.96 -4.90
C SER A 240 -12.56 7.19 -4.45
N GLY A 241 -12.79 7.08 -3.16
CA GLY A 241 -14.13 6.96 -2.59
C GLY A 241 -14.73 5.57 -2.81
N ILE A 242 -15.92 5.36 -2.25
CA ILE A 242 -16.68 4.12 -2.34
C ILE A 242 -18.04 4.46 -2.94
N ASN A 243 -18.47 3.65 -3.91
CA ASN A 243 -19.78 3.80 -4.57
C ASN A 243 -20.41 2.43 -4.87
N HIS A 244 -20.29 1.53 -3.91
CA HIS A 244 -20.92 0.22 -3.92
C HIS A 244 -21.32 -0.11 -2.49
N ASN A 245 -22.57 -0.51 -2.26
CA ASN A 245 -23.22 -0.71 -0.96
C ASN A 245 -23.39 0.60 -0.15
N ILE A 246 -22.35 1.40 -0.03
CA ILE A 246 -22.35 2.73 0.59
C ILE A 246 -21.79 3.76 -0.39
N TYR A 247 -22.12 5.03 -0.13
CA TYR A 247 -21.48 6.15 -0.80
C TYR A 247 -20.55 6.87 0.18
N PHE A 248 -19.25 6.92 -0.15
CA PHE A 248 -18.24 7.68 0.58
C PHE A 248 -17.42 8.49 -0.42
N LYS A 249 -17.46 9.81 -0.31
CA LYS A 249 -16.63 10.70 -1.12
C LYS A 249 -15.19 10.61 -0.65
N SER A 250 -14.22 10.46 -1.57
CA SER A 250 -12.83 10.32 -1.16
C SER A 250 -12.30 11.55 -0.43
N LEU A 251 -11.46 11.34 0.57
CA LEU A 251 -10.83 12.44 1.31
C LEU A 251 -9.88 13.24 0.43
N MET A 252 -9.27 12.60 -0.58
CA MET A 252 -8.49 13.30 -1.58
C MET A 252 -9.33 14.33 -2.37
N TYR A 253 -10.61 14.06 -2.60
CA TYR A 253 -11.51 15.04 -3.19
C TYR A 253 -11.68 16.28 -2.30
N HIS A 254 -11.91 16.06 -1.00
CA HIS A 254 -12.08 17.15 -0.04
C HIS A 254 -10.79 17.94 0.16
N TYR A 255 -9.65 17.25 0.21
CA TYR A 255 -8.33 17.89 0.30
C TYR A 255 -8.00 18.73 -0.95
N ALA A 256 -8.28 18.23 -2.15
CA ALA A 256 -8.10 19.00 -3.38
C ALA A 256 -8.99 20.26 -3.39
N ALA A 257 -10.24 20.14 -2.91
CA ALA A 257 -11.14 21.29 -2.78
C ALA A 257 -10.65 22.33 -1.76
N ASP A 258 -10.10 21.88 -0.62
CA ASP A 258 -9.45 22.76 0.38
C ASP A 258 -8.26 23.53 -0.21
N LYS A 259 -7.50 22.92 -1.11
CA LYS A 259 -6.41 23.56 -1.86
C LYS A 259 -6.90 24.37 -3.09
N ASN A 260 -8.21 24.60 -3.24
CA ASN A 260 -8.84 25.30 -4.37
C ASN A 260 -8.63 24.64 -5.74
N TYR A 261 -8.64 23.29 -5.78
CA TYR A 261 -8.62 22.50 -7.00
C TYR A 261 -9.88 21.68 -7.14
N SER A 262 -10.38 21.59 -8.37
CA SER A 262 -11.50 20.71 -8.70
C SER A 262 -11.05 19.29 -9.02
N TRP A 263 -11.96 18.35 -8.87
CA TRP A 263 -11.71 16.93 -9.08
C TRP A 263 -11.47 16.59 -10.54
N GLU A 264 -10.35 15.97 -10.88
CA GLU A 264 -9.94 15.65 -12.24
C GLU A 264 -10.98 14.82 -13.01
N LYS A 265 -11.73 13.92 -12.33
CA LYS A 265 -12.80 13.16 -12.97
C LYS A 265 -13.93 14.03 -13.51
N LYS A 266 -14.19 15.20 -12.91
CA LYS A 266 -15.19 16.15 -13.41
C LYS A 266 -14.76 16.68 -14.78
N LEU A 267 -13.48 17.08 -14.92
CA LEU A 267 -12.94 17.56 -16.19
C LEU A 267 -12.97 16.45 -17.25
N ILE A 268 -12.47 15.25 -16.92
CA ILE A 268 -12.43 14.14 -17.87
C ILE A 268 -13.83 13.81 -18.38
N LYS A 269 -14.84 13.72 -17.49
CA LYS A 269 -16.24 13.49 -17.89
C LYS A 269 -16.83 14.66 -18.67
N LYS A 270 -16.46 15.90 -18.36
CA LYS A 270 -16.92 17.09 -19.08
C LYS A 270 -16.37 17.12 -20.50
N GLU A 271 -15.12 16.76 -20.70
CA GLU A 271 -14.45 16.77 -22.02
C GLU A 271 -14.87 15.57 -22.88
N PHE A 272 -14.90 14.38 -22.31
CA PHE A 272 -15.34 13.15 -22.97
C PHE A 272 -16.82 12.88 -22.62
N LYS A 273 -17.75 13.49 -23.35
CA LYS A 273 -19.21 13.49 -23.04
C LYS A 273 -19.79 12.09 -22.85
N GLU A 274 -19.33 11.10 -23.60
CA GLU A 274 -19.83 9.73 -23.52
C GLU A 274 -19.59 9.07 -22.15
N LEU A 275 -18.60 9.55 -21.38
CA LEU A 275 -18.35 9.08 -20.02
C LEU A 275 -19.38 9.55 -19.00
N SER A 276 -20.16 10.59 -19.32
CA SER A 276 -21.14 11.19 -18.40
C SER A 276 -22.52 10.51 -18.41
N SER A 277 -22.84 9.75 -19.46
CA SER A 277 -24.20 9.21 -19.70
C SER A 277 -24.56 7.98 -18.83
N GLN A 278 -23.67 7.53 -17.96
CA GLN A 278 -23.88 6.33 -17.12
C GLN A 278 -23.85 6.65 -15.61
N SER A 279 -24.78 7.45 -15.13
CA SER A 279 -25.04 7.49 -13.69
C SER A 279 -25.99 6.32 -13.35
N ASN A 280 -25.47 5.26 -12.75
CA ASN A 280 -26.32 4.28 -12.08
C ASN A 280 -27.00 4.98 -10.90
N ASN A 281 -28.29 5.27 -11.03
CA ASN A 281 -29.15 5.87 -10.00
C ASN A 281 -29.47 4.89 -8.83
N LYS A 282 -28.54 4.03 -8.42
CA LYS A 282 -28.68 3.35 -7.14
C LYS A 282 -28.40 4.38 -6.05
N LYS A 283 -29.44 4.72 -5.29
CA LYS A 283 -29.32 5.51 -4.06
C LYS A 283 -28.55 4.68 -3.04
N ASN A 284 -27.23 4.72 -3.10
CA ASN A 284 -26.41 4.16 -2.03
C ASN A 284 -26.57 5.03 -0.77
N VAL A 285 -26.59 4.39 0.37
CA VAL A 285 -26.66 5.09 1.64
C VAL A 285 -25.38 5.88 1.85
N SER A 286 -25.50 7.17 2.18
CA SER A 286 -24.34 8.03 2.44
C SER A 286 -23.66 7.67 3.75
N CYS A 287 -22.34 7.56 3.72
CA CYS A 287 -21.49 7.41 4.87
C CYS A 287 -20.51 8.58 4.92
N ILE A 288 -20.59 9.41 5.96
CA ILE A 288 -19.68 10.55 6.20
C ILE A 288 -19.63 11.55 5.01
N THR A 289 -20.72 11.81 4.33
CA THR A 289 -20.70 12.69 3.17
C THR A 289 -21.52 13.94 3.37
N ASP A 290 -20.98 15.07 2.87
CA ASP A 290 -21.78 16.24 2.64
C ASP A 290 -22.69 16.00 1.45
N LYS A 291 -24.00 16.11 1.67
CA LYS A 291 -24.97 16.19 0.57
C LYS A 291 -24.87 17.52 -0.19
N ASP A 292 -24.18 18.49 0.37
CA ASP A 292 -24.06 19.84 -0.20
C ASP A 292 -22.94 19.94 -1.23
N GLU A 293 -23.20 19.40 -2.42
CA GLU A 293 -22.41 19.74 -3.62
C GLU A 293 -22.65 21.18 -4.11
N SER A 294 -23.59 21.91 -3.50
CA SER A 294 -24.06 23.22 -3.99
C SER A 294 -23.09 24.37 -3.77
N ASN A 295 -22.07 24.25 -2.92
CA ASN A 295 -21.15 25.34 -2.58
C ASN A 295 -19.75 25.25 -3.19
N THR A 296 -19.45 24.27 -4.03
CA THR A 296 -18.22 24.34 -4.83
C THR A 296 -18.45 25.36 -5.94
N LYS A 297 -18.05 26.63 -5.72
CA LYS A 297 -17.78 27.59 -6.78
C LYS A 297 -17.13 26.86 -7.93
N ASP A 298 -17.43 27.21 -9.19
CA ASP A 298 -16.82 26.62 -10.38
C ASP A 298 -15.30 26.83 -10.38
N ILE A 299 -14.60 26.01 -9.59
CA ILE A 299 -13.14 25.98 -9.57
C ILE A 299 -12.71 25.34 -10.88
N LEU A 300 -12.15 26.13 -11.79
CA LEU A 300 -11.70 25.68 -13.11
C LEU A 300 -10.26 25.15 -13.12
N LYS A 301 -9.61 25.02 -11.94
CA LYS A 301 -8.24 24.50 -11.80
C LYS A 301 -8.29 23.02 -11.51
N TYR A 302 -7.57 22.21 -12.28
CA TYR A 302 -7.55 20.75 -12.14
C TYR A 302 -6.13 20.24 -12.06
N LYS A 303 -5.88 19.31 -11.14
CA LYS A 303 -4.62 18.56 -10.96
C LYS A 303 -4.92 17.10 -10.70
N LEU A 304 -3.96 16.22 -10.97
CA LEU A 304 -4.08 14.76 -10.76
C LEU A 304 -3.81 14.40 -9.29
N TYR A 305 -4.59 14.94 -8.35
CA TYR A 305 -4.44 14.69 -6.92
C TYR A 305 -4.55 13.22 -6.54
N ARG A 306 -5.53 12.50 -7.09
CA ARG A 306 -5.74 11.09 -6.80
C ARG A 306 -4.53 10.24 -7.14
N ASP A 307 -3.78 10.62 -8.16
CA ASP A 307 -2.63 9.87 -8.62
C ASP A 307 -1.41 10.04 -7.72
N MET A 308 -1.38 11.05 -6.84
CA MET A 308 -0.38 11.20 -5.78
C MET A 308 -0.41 10.03 -4.77
N LEU A 309 -1.53 9.31 -4.64
CA LEU A 309 -1.63 8.08 -3.85
C LEU A 309 -1.44 6.81 -4.70
N GLY A 310 -0.76 6.91 -5.82
CA GLY A 310 -0.47 5.81 -6.73
C GLY A 310 -1.06 6.05 -8.11
N LEU A 311 -0.19 6.08 -9.10
CA LEU A 311 -0.53 6.28 -10.50
C LEU A 311 -0.82 4.94 -11.18
N SER A 312 -1.91 4.90 -11.93
CA SER A 312 -2.17 3.87 -12.93
C SER A 312 -2.41 4.56 -14.27
N VAL A 313 -1.61 4.20 -15.26
CA VAL A 313 -1.71 4.76 -16.62
C VAL A 313 -2.99 4.31 -17.31
N GLU A 314 -3.55 3.19 -16.92
CA GLU A 314 -4.78 2.65 -17.46
C GLU A 314 -5.84 2.51 -16.37
N GLN A 315 -7.06 2.98 -16.66
CA GLN A 315 -8.20 2.86 -15.76
C GLN A 315 -9.46 2.50 -16.57
N THR A 316 -10.19 1.51 -16.09
CA THR A 316 -11.49 1.15 -16.68
C THR A 316 -12.62 1.83 -15.90
N TRP A 317 -13.46 2.61 -16.60
CA TRP A 317 -14.65 3.26 -16.07
C TRP A 317 -15.88 2.68 -16.75
N ASN A 318 -16.49 1.67 -16.16
CA ASN A 318 -17.55 0.88 -16.81
C ASN A 318 -17.09 0.31 -18.17
N ASN A 319 -17.63 0.83 -19.27
CA ASN A 319 -17.34 0.39 -20.64
C ASN A 319 -16.27 1.25 -21.32
N TYR A 320 -15.57 2.08 -20.58
CA TYR A 320 -14.57 3.00 -21.14
C TYR A 320 -13.22 2.77 -20.52
N LYS A 321 -12.21 2.87 -21.35
CA LYS A 321 -10.80 2.84 -20.98
C LYS A 321 -10.29 4.29 -20.96
N VAL A 322 -9.71 4.72 -19.84
CA VAL A 322 -9.05 6.01 -19.71
C VAL A 322 -7.55 5.76 -19.61
N LEU A 323 -6.80 6.28 -20.55
CA LEU A 323 -5.35 6.17 -20.64
C LEU A 323 -4.71 7.49 -20.24
N LYS A 324 -3.62 7.41 -19.49
CA LYS A 324 -2.77 8.55 -19.09
C LYS A 324 -1.37 8.31 -19.60
N GLU A 325 -0.87 9.18 -20.45
CA GLU A 325 0.49 9.12 -20.97
C GLU A 325 1.28 10.29 -20.43
N ASN A 326 2.42 10.01 -19.81
CA ASN A 326 3.35 11.06 -19.38
C ASN A 326 4.02 11.66 -20.60
N SER A 327 3.98 13.00 -20.72
CA SER A 327 4.43 13.74 -21.90
C SER A 327 5.90 14.15 -21.78
N VAL A 328 6.80 13.24 -21.43
CA VAL A 328 8.24 13.52 -21.32
C VAL A 328 8.94 13.27 -22.64
N LYS A 329 9.96 14.11 -22.97
CA LYS A 329 10.69 14.00 -24.24
C LYS A 329 11.63 12.79 -24.32
N LYS A 330 12.10 12.29 -23.16
CA LYS A 330 13.00 11.13 -23.09
C LYS A 330 12.25 9.93 -22.53
N GLU A 331 12.33 8.80 -23.21
CA GLU A 331 11.59 7.59 -22.86
C GLU A 331 12.02 7.03 -21.49
N ASP A 332 13.31 7.15 -21.14
CA ASP A 332 13.89 6.72 -19.87
C ASP A 332 13.40 7.51 -18.66
N GLU A 333 12.81 8.71 -18.87
CA GLU A 333 12.25 9.57 -17.84
C GLU A 333 10.73 9.42 -17.73
N LYS A 334 10.12 8.57 -18.57
CA LYS A 334 8.67 8.37 -18.65
C LYS A 334 8.13 7.70 -17.39
N ILE A 335 7.18 8.37 -16.73
CA ILE A 335 6.51 7.82 -15.56
C ILE A 335 5.32 6.98 -16.01
N GLU A 336 5.47 5.68 -15.98
CA GLU A 336 4.39 4.73 -16.32
C GLU A 336 3.62 4.27 -15.09
N ARG A 337 4.28 4.20 -13.94
CA ARG A 337 3.69 3.78 -12.68
C ARG A 337 4.31 4.55 -11.52
N PHE A 338 3.48 4.80 -10.53
CA PHE A 338 3.90 5.36 -9.26
C PHE A 338 3.25 4.55 -8.14
N MET A 339 4.09 3.98 -7.27
CA MET A 339 3.62 3.21 -6.13
C MET A 339 2.98 4.13 -5.09
N SER A 340 1.96 3.65 -4.39
CA SER A 340 1.37 4.42 -3.30
C SER A 340 2.42 4.76 -2.24
N PRO A 341 2.55 6.04 -1.85
CA PRO A 341 3.43 6.44 -0.76
C PRO A 341 2.87 6.04 0.61
N ILE A 342 1.58 5.70 0.70
CA ILE A 342 1.00 5.12 1.90
C ILE A 342 1.26 3.62 1.89
N MET A 343 1.98 3.14 2.89
CA MET A 343 2.23 1.72 3.11
C MET A 343 1.50 1.25 4.37
N PHE A 344 0.83 0.11 4.26
CA PHE A 344 0.23 -0.58 5.38
C PHE A 344 1.15 -1.69 5.87
N LYS A 345 1.41 -1.72 7.17
CA LYS A 345 2.26 -2.71 7.84
C LYS A 345 1.45 -3.50 8.86
N PRO A 346 0.84 -4.63 8.45
CA PRO A 346 0.15 -5.53 9.38
C PRO A 346 1.14 -6.29 10.25
N ILE A 347 0.89 -6.32 11.56
CA ILE A 347 1.65 -7.07 12.53
C ILE A 347 0.68 -7.85 13.42
N LEU A 348 0.92 -9.15 13.54
CA LEU A 348 0.11 -10.04 14.37
C LEU A 348 0.51 -9.87 15.85
N LEU A 349 -0.48 -9.65 16.69
CA LEU A 349 -0.28 -9.50 18.13
C LEU A 349 -0.73 -10.75 18.86
N ASN A 350 0.05 -11.14 19.87
CA ASN A 350 -0.30 -12.21 20.78
C ASN A 350 -1.12 -11.65 21.96
N ASP A 351 -2.07 -12.44 22.46
CA ASP A 351 -2.70 -12.19 23.75
C ASP A 351 -1.80 -12.68 24.92
N GLU A 352 -2.27 -12.49 26.15
CA GLU A 352 -1.57 -12.93 27.37
C GLU A 352 -1.28 -14.45 27.36
N ASN A 353 -2.08 -15.24 26.66
CA ASN A 353 -1.93 -16.69 26.50
C ASN A 353 -1.09 -17.07 25.28
N LYS A 354 -0.40 -16.11 24.64
CA LYS A 354 0.39 -16.27 23.42
C LYS A 354 -0.43 -16.73 22.20
N ASN A 355 -1.75 -16.56 22.21
CA ASN A 355 -2.58 -16.79 21.05
C ASN A 355 -2.67 -15.53 20.20
N ILE A 356 -2.59 -15.70 18.88
CA ILE A 356 -2.78 -14.59 17.93
C ILE A 356 -4.30 -14.35 17.81
N ASN A 357 -4.76 -13.21 18.30
CA ASN A 357 -6.18 -12.81 18.26
C ASN A 357 -6.42 -11.46 17.59
N LYS A 358 -5.37 -10.73 17.28
CA LYS A 358 -5.43 -9.38 16.75
C LYS A 358 -4.33 -9.12 15.73
N CYS A 359 -4.64 -8.32 14.74
CA CYS A 359 -3.64 -7.76 13.82
C CYS A 359 -3.66 -6.23 13.95
N ARG A 360 -2.53 -5.63 14.27
CA ARG A 360 -2.32 -4.19 14.23
C ARG A 360 -1.81 -3.79 12.86
N VAL A 361 -2.49 -2.85 12.22
CA VAL A 361 -2.11 -2.34 10.91
C VAL A 361 -1.58 -0.93 11.07
N TYR A 362 -0.26 -0.79 11.00
CA TYR A 362 0.40 0.52 11.01
C TYR A 362 0.31 1.19 9.64
N ILE A 363 0.18 2.50 9.64
CA ILE A 363 0.22 3.35 8.45
C ILE A 363 1.55 4.06 8.42
N ILE A 364 2.33 3.80 7.38
CA ILE A 364 3.63 4.41 7.16
C ILE A 364 3.52 5.32 5.94
N LEU A 365 3.92 6.57 6.11
CA LEU A 365 3.96 7.58 5.07
C LEU A 365 5.39 7.66 4.54
N ASN A 366 5.58 7.23 3.29
CA ASN A 366 6.88 7.28 2.63
C ASN A 366 7.03 8.58 1.83
N ASP A 367 8.24 9.04 1.68
CA ASP A 367 8.54 10.19 0.83
C ASP A 367 8.07 9.96 -0.60
N ILE A 368 7.55 11.01 -1.18
CA ILE A 368 7.15 11.03 -2.58
C ILE A 368 8.34 11.41 -3.45
N ASP A 369 8.63 10.59 -4.47
CA ASP A 369 9.67 10.92 -5.45
C ASP A 369 9.37 12.28 -6.08
N LYS A 370 10.33 13.20 -5.95
CA LYS A 370 10.21 14.57 -6.47
C LYS A 370 9.89 14.60 -7.97
N LYS A 371 10.25 13.57 -8.71
CA LYS A 371 9.97 13.44 -10.14
C LYS A 371 8.49 13.36 -10.48
N ILE A 372 7.60 12.99 -9.51
CA ILE A 372 6.17 12.86 -9.79
C ILE A 372 5.45 14.22 -9.79
N PHE A 373 6.02 15.25 -9.16
CA PHE A 373 5.41 16.57 -9.08
C PHE A 373 5.49 17.34 -10.39
N GLU A 374 4.46 18.14 -10.68
CA GLU A 374 4.36 19.02 -11.85
C GLU A 374 4.51 18.31 -13.21
N GLN A 375 4.26 16.99 -13.23
CA GLN A 375 4.35 16.21 -14.45
C GLN A 375 3.09 16.38 -15.30
N LYS A 376 3.31 16.54 -16.59
CA LYS A 376 2.24 16.61 -17.59
C LYS A 376 1.81 15.23 -18.03
N PHE A 377 0.52 14.96 -17.95
CA PHE A 377 -0.10 13.76 -18.47
C PHE A 377 -1.15 14.11 -19.52
N SER A 378 -1.02 13.50 -20.70
CA SER A 378 -2.03 13.53 -21.74
C SER A 378 -3.03 12.40 -21.53
N ILE A 379 -4.29 12.74 -21.37
CA ILE A 379 -5.37 11.79 -21.06
C ILE A 379 -6.24 11.58 -22.31
N SER A 380 -6.38 10.33 -22.73
CA SER A 380 -7.28 9.88 -23.78
C SER A 380 -8.32 8.92 -23.24
N SER A 381 -9.41 8.76 -23.97
CA SER A 381 -10.46 7.80 -23.64
C SER A 381 -10.90 6.99 -24.85
N ALA A 382 -11.24 5.73 -24.58
CA ALA A 382 -11.76 4.83 -25.60
C ALA A 382 -12.93 3.99 -25.07
N LYS A 383 -13.89 3.69 -25.93
CA LYS A 383 -15.01 2.81 -25.63
C LYS A 383 -14.61 1.37 -25.89
N LEU A 384 -14.86 0.51 -24.90
CA LEU A 384 -14.63 -0.92 -25.02
C LEU A 384 -15.88 -1.61 -25.57
N SER A 385 -15.75 -2.36 -26.63
CA SER A 385 -16.75 -3.28 -27.16
C SER A 385 -16.19 -4.70 -27.21
N LYS A 386 -17.04 -5.71 -27.48
CA LYS A 386 -16.61 -7.12 -27.49
C LYS A 386 -15.39 -7.40 -28.41
N ASN A 387 -15.30 -6.69 -29.55
CA ASN A 387 -14.28 -6.98 -30.58
C ASN A 387 -13.47 -5.75 -31.00
N SER A 388 -13.67 -4.57 -30.40
CA SER A 388 -12.99 -3.35 -30.81
C SER A 388 -12.84 -2.34 -29.67
N THR A 389 -11.82 -1.51 -29.79
CA THR A 389 -11.62 -0.34 -28.93
C THR A 389 -11.74 0.90 -29.80
N ILE A 390 -12.75 1.73 -29.54
CA ILE A 390 -13.05 2.93 -30.33
C ILE A 390 -12.59 4.14 -29.54
N GLN A 391 -11.65 4.91 -30.09
CA GLN A 391 -11.19 6.15 -29.48
C GLN A 391 -12.30 7.20 -29.47
N ILE A 392 -12.43 7.91 -28.33
CA ILE A 392 -13.43 8.95 -28.15
C ILE A 392 -12.73 10.30 -28.23
N LYS A 393 -13.32 11.22 -29.01
CA LYS A 393 -12.86 12.60 -29.08
C LYS A 393 -13.45 13.46 -27.96
N THR A 394 -12.72 14.48 -27.58
CA THR A 394 -13.20 15.52 -26.65
C THR A 394 -14.30 16.36 -27.30
N LYS A 395 -14.96 17.20 -26.51
CA LYS A 395 -15.94 18.17 -27.02
C LYS A 395 -15.37 19.09 -28.11
N SER A 396 -14.09 19.41 -28.02
CA SER A 396 -13.38 20.25 -28.99
C SER A 396 -12.82 19.49 -30.18
N GLY A 397 -13.14 18.18 -30.32
CA GLY A 397 -12.67 17.32 -31.40
C GLY A 397 -11.22 16.81 -31.24
N LYS A 398 -10.56 17.12 -30.13
CA LYS A 398 -9.20 16.64 -29.82
C LYS A 398 -9.24 15.21 -29.30
N ASP A 399 -8.14 14.47 -29.48
CA ASP A 399 -8.02 13.09 -28.99
C ASP A 399 -7.59 13.01 -27.52
N LYS A 400 -6.96 14.06 -26.98
CA LYS A 400 -6.39 14.09 -25.65
C LYS A 400 -6.64 15.43 -24.94
N ILE A 401 -6.65 15.39 -23.60
CA ILE A 401 -6.56 16.56 -22.72
C ILE A 401 -5.33 16.46 -21.85
N ASP A 402 -4.74 17.59 -21.50
CA ASP A 402 -3.54 17.64 -20.66
C ASP A 402 -3.90 18.06 -19.23
N ILE A 403 -3.44 17.28 -18.25
CA ILE A 403 -3.57 17.59 -16.83
C ILE A 403 -2.21 17.34 -16.15
N TYR A 404 -1.86 18.20 -15.19
CA TYR A 404 -0.61 18.10 -14.44
C TYR A 404 -0.83 17.47 -13.06
N THR A 405 0.17 16.79 -12.53
CA THR A 405 0.24 16.45 -11.10
C THR A 405 0.42 17.72 -10.27
N PRO A 406 0.04 17.72 -8.98
CA PRO A 406 0.26 18.86 -8.08
C PRO A 406 1.73 19.25 -7.98
N SER A 407 2.00 20.50 -7.55
CA SER A 407 3.33 20.91 -7.12
C SER A 407 3.62 20.47 -5.67
N PRO A 408 4.88 20.50 -5.22
CA PRO A 408 5.21 20.22 -3.82
C PRO A 408 4.56 21.21 -2.82
N LYS A 409 4.17 22.39 -3.28
CA LYS A 409 3.43 23.38 -2.48
C LYS A 409 1.94 23.05 -2.37
N ASP A 410 1.38 22.39 -3.38
CA ASP A 410 -0.04 22.04 -3.45
C ASP A 410 -0.35 20.72 -2.75
N PHE A 411 0.63 19.81 -2.67
CA PHE A 411 0.44 18.49 -2.08
C PHE A 411 1.61 18.08 -1.20
N ASN A 412 1.31 17.82 0.08
CA ASN A 412 2.18 17.17 1.05
C ASN A 412 1.45 15.96 1.64
N LEU A 413 2.12 14.81 1.77
CA LEU A 413 1.47 13.57 2.21
C LEU A 413 1.09 13.62 3.69
N ASN A 414 1.92 14.22 4.54
CA ASN A 414 1.62 14.35 5.97
C ASN A 414 0.45 15.31 6.19
N ASP A 415 0.45 16.48 5.52
CA ASP A 415 -0.67 17.42 5.55
C ASP A 415 -1.97 16.77 5.07
N PHE A 416 -1.90 15.96 4.02
CA PHE A 416 -3.05 15.20 3.53
C PHE A 416 -3.58 14.23 4.58
N PHE A 417 -2.70 13.48 5.23
CA PHE A 417 -3.08 12.50 6.25
C PHE A 417 -3.71 13.21 7.47
N ASP A 418 -3.10 14.30 7.93
CA ASP A 418 -3.62 15.13 9.01
C ASP A 418 -4.98 15.73 8.69
N PHE A 419 -5.14 16.25 7.47
CA PHE A 419 -6.42 16.71 6.95
C PHE A 419 -7.48 15.59 7.03
N CYS A 420 -7.13 14.37 6.61
CA CYS A 420 -8.07 13.24 6.64
C CYS A 420 -8.58 12.96 8.04
N LEU A 421 -7.68 12.89 9.03
CA LEU A 421 -8.06 12.61 10.41
C LEU A 421 -8.91 13.75 11.01
N LYS A 422 -8.48 15.00 10.79
CA LYS A 422 -9.22 16.19 11.25
C LYS A 422 -10.61 16.27 10.62
N PHE A 423 -10.72 16.07 9.32
CA PHE A 423 -12.00 16.12 8.59
C PHE A 423 -12.99 15.10 9.14
N ILE A 424 -12.53 13.85 9.36
CA ILE A 424 -13.40 12.80 9.90
C ILE A 424 -13.76 13.08 11.37
N ASP A 425 -12.82 13.52 12.20
CA ASP A 425 -13.07 13.85 13.60
C ASP A 425 -14.13 14.96 13.74
N GLU A 426 -14.03 16.01 12.92
CA GLU A 426 -15.04 17.09 12.88
C GLU A 426 -16.42 16.55 12.48
N LYS A 427 -16.49 15.65 11.49
CA LYS A 427 -17.75 15.03 11.08
C LYS A 427 -18.33 14.12 12.14
N LEU A 428 -17.52 13.34 12.85
CA LEU A 428 -17.95 12.51 13.96
C LEU A 428 -18.52 13.37 15.10
N LYS A 429 -17.83 14.45 15.47
CA LYS A 429 -18.30 15.39 16.50
C LYS A 429 -19.59 16.12 16.10
N GLN A 430 -19.74 16.50 14.82
CA GLN A 430 -20.96 17.08 14.30
C GLN A 430 -22.15 16.10 14.40
N ASN A 431 -21.92 14.84 14.04
CA ASN A 431 -22.94 13.79 14.09
C ASN A 431 -23.40 13.51 15.54
N GLU A 432 -22.48 13.52 16.51
CA GLU A 432 -22.82 13.34 17.92
C GLU A 432 -23.67 14.50 18.47
N LYS A 433 -23.45 15.72 17.98
CA LYS A 433 -24.21 16.92 18.38
C LYS A 433 -25.56 17.05 17.68
N SER A 434 -25.64 16.60 16.43
CA SER A 434 -26.89 16.61 15.67
C SER A 434 -27.72 15.40 16.09
N LYS A 435 -28.98 15.62 16.53
CA LYS A 435 -29.92 14.51 16.73
C LYS A 435 -30.32 13.78 15.44
N LYS A 436 -29.74 14.18 14.31
CA LYS A 436 -29.84 13.51 13.02
C LYS A 436 -28.62 12.62 12.87
N ASN A 437 -28.83 11.30 12.80
CA ASN A 437 -27.81 10.34 12.42
C ASN A 437 -27.43 10.59 10.95
N ASP A 438 -26.46 11.48 10.69
CA ASP A 438 -25.97 11.77 9.34
C ASP A 438 -25.14 10.59 8.79
N PHE A 439 -24.72 9.66 9.66
CA PHE A 439 -24.04 8.43 9.30
C PHE A 439 -24.97 7.23 9.46
N ASP A 440 -25.09 6.43 8.41
CA ASP A 440 -25.75 5.14 8.53
C ASP A 440 -24.86 4.14 9.27
N LEU A 441 -24.87 4.22 10.58
CA LEU A 441 -24.17 3.27 11.46
C LEU A 441 -24.84 1.88 11.50
N GLU A 442 -26.02 1.71 10.95
CA GLU A 442 -26.65 0.41 10.77
C GLU A 442 -25.92 -0.36 9.67
N ASN A 443 -25.40 0.35 8.67
CA ASN A 443 -24.61 -0.26 7.62
C ASN A 443 -23.25 -0.77 8.13
N LYS A 444 -22.99 -2.06 7.91
CA LYS A 444 -21.79 -2.74 8.40
C LYS A 444 -20.47 -2.13 7.88
N GLU A 445 -20.45 -1.70 6.60
CA GLU A 445 -19.24 -1.10 5.99
C GLU A 445 -19.00 0.31 6.53
N CYS A 446 -20.06 1.11 6.70
CA CYS A 446 -19.95 2.45 7.28
C CYS A 446 -19.44 2.37 8.72
N ARG A 447 -19.98 1.46 9.51
CA ARG A 447 -19.53 1.21 10.89
C ARG A 447 -18.07 0.82 10.96
N LYS A 448 -17.59 -0.03 10.05
CA LYS A 448 -16.17 -0.40 9.97
C LYS A 448 -15.29 0.82 9.68
N ILE A 449 -15.66 1.65 8.71
CA ILE A 449 -14.92 2.87 8.38
C ILE A 449 -14.81 3.77 9.61
N VAL A 450 -15.93 4.02 10.29
CA VAL A 450 -15.96 4.87 11.49
C VAL A 450 -15.04 4.32 12.59
N ASN A 451 -15.09 3.01 12.83
CA ASN A 451 -14.24 2.39 13.86
C ASN A 451 -12.75 2.50 13.50
N ILE A 452 -12.38 2.25 12.24
CA ILE A 452 -10.99 2.42 11.78
C ILE A 452 -10.53 3.86 12.01
N TYR A 453 -11.35 4.86 11.65
CA TYR A 453 -10.96 6.26 11.85
C TYR A 453 -10.90 6.66 13.33
N LYS A 454 -11.77 6.14 14.19
CA LYS A 454 -11.65 6.34 15.64
C LYS A 454 -10.33 5.81 16.17
N ASP A 455 -9.91 4.63 15.72
CA ASP A 455 -8.60 4.08 16.09
C ASP A 455 -7.46 4.98 15.57
N LEU A 456 -7.51 5.40 14.29
CA LEU A 456 -6.48 6.24 13.69
C LEU A 456 -6.34 7.60 14.39
N ILE A 457 -7.45 8.22 14.76
CA ILE A 457 -7.45 9.51 15.48
C ILE A 457 -6.86 9.33 16.87
N LYS A 458 -7.24 8.27 17.58
CA LYS A 458 -6.74 7.94 18.92
C LYS A 458 -5.25 7.64 18.95
N ASN A 459 -4.75 6.94 17.90
CA ASN A 459 -3.41 6.37 17.86
C ASN A 459 -2.46 7.19 16.95
N LYS A 460 -2.82 8.41 16.61
CA LYS A 460 -1.95 9.32 15.84
C LYS A 460 -0.67 9.59 16.61
N MET A 461 0.48 9.43 15.95
CA MET A 461 1.76 9.93 16.50
C MET A 461 1.80 11.46 16.41
N GLU A 462 2.30 12.09 17.48
CA GLU A 462 2.54 13.53 17.54
C GLU A 462 3.78 13.96 16.75
#